data_cb18aca76688e113d3953100cd1c4375
#
_entry.id   cb18aca76688e113d3953100cd1c4375
#
_cell.length_a   1.000
_cell.length_b   1.000
_cell.length_c   1.000
_cell.angle_alpha   90.00
_cell.angle_beta   90.00
_cell.angle_gamma   90.00
#
_symmetry.space_group_name_H-M   'P 1'
#
loop_
_entity.id
_entity.type
_entity.pdbx_description
1 polymer ?
#
loop_
_entity_poly.entity_id
_entity_poly.type
_entity_poly.pdbx_seq_one_letter_code
_entity_poly.pdbx_strand_id
1 'polypeptide(L)'
;PDLLERTAAKSASRTALVYFGTEISYAQLADQVNRFAAGLQALGLQKGERVALFMPNCPQFVIAYFGVLRAGGIVTATSSMYTAREAGHQWNDAGAVMVIADRRLRPVIEAAREHLTTVKRIVLTGMREYYPRHFRVLCGSLKRTSTAKVPAVSPKPLEWSELLRLATKPKPHGLKQSDIACLQYTGGTTGTSKGAMLTHANLVINACQANAWLMAGL
;
A
#
# COMPACT_ATOMS: atom_id res chain seq x y z
N PRO A 1 5.15 8.38 9.54
CA PRO A 1 5.32 7.13 10.31
C PRO A 1 5.25 7.36 11.81
N ASP A 2 5.90 8.41 12.35
CA ASP A 2 6.01 8.67 13.79
C ASP A 2 4.67 8.87 14.49
N LEU A 3 3.67 9.45 13.80
CA LEU A 3 2.34 9.63 14.36
C LEU A 3 1.70 8.27 14.71
N LEU A 4 1.80 7.28 13.82
CA LEU A 4 1.30 5.93 14.07
C LEU A 4 2.03 5.26 15.23
N GLU A 5 3.36 5.38 15.29
CA GLU A 5 4.17 4.82 16.38
C GLU A 5 3.83 5.42 17.73
N ARG A 6 3.70 6.75 17.81
CA ARG A 6 3.27 7.45 19.03
C ARG A 6 1.88 7.02 19.48
N THR A 7 0.96 6.84 18.53
CA THR A 7 -0.40 6.37 18.84
C THR A 7 -0.38 4.91 19.30
N ALA A 8 0.39 4.05 18.66
CA ALA A 8 0.54 2.66 19.06
C ALA A 8 1.18 2.52 20.45
N ALA A 9 2.14 3.38 20.80
CA ALA A 9 2.74 3.41 22.14
C ALA A 9 1.74 3.84 23.23
N LYS A 10 0.83 4.79 22.93
CA LYS A 10 -0.16 5.32 23.90
C LYS A 10 -1.42 4.46 23.99
N SER A 11 -1.81 3.77 22.93
CA SER A 11 -3.11 3.12 22.78
C SER A 11 -2.97 1.75 22.11
N ALA A 12 -1.98 0.96 22.54
CA ALA A 12 -1.58 -0.30 21.93
C ALA A 12 -2.75 -1.28 21.69
N SER A 13 -3.62 -1.44 22.69
CA SER A 13 -4.74 -2.39 22.67
C SER A 13 -6.00 -1.85 21.99
N ARG A 14 -6.08 -0.52 21.72
CA ARG A 14 -7.28 0.05 21.06
C ARG A 14 -7.33 -0.41 19.61
N THR A 15 -8.55 -0.62 19.12
CA THR A 15 -8.82 -0.96 17.73
C THR A 15 -8.44 0.20 16.81
N ALA A 16 -7.54 -0.07 15.87
CA ALA A 16 -7.10 0.85 14.82
C ALA A 16 -7.92 0.68 13.54
N LEU A 17 -8.22 -0.56 13.17
CA LEU A 17 -8.95 -0.90 11.95
C LEU A 17 -10.00 -1.97 12.25
N VAL A 18 -11.16 -1.85 11.60
CA VAL A 18 -12.21 -2.89 11.56
C VAL A 18 -12.45 -3.26 10.10
N TYR A 19 -12.39 -4.54 9.78
CA TYR A 19 -12.58 -5.03 8.42
C TYR A 19 -13.35 -6.34 8.41
N PHE A 20 -14.59 -6.31 7.91
CA PHE A 20 -15.51 -7.47 7.93
C PHE A 20 -15.63 -8.14 9.32
N GLY A 21 -15.61 -7.35 10.39
CA GLY A 21 -15.65 -7.84 11.76
C GLY A 21 -14.30 -8.31 12.34
N THR A 22 -13.23 -8.28 11.57
CA THR A 22 -11.87 -8.45 12.11
C THR A 22 -11.38 -7.12 12.66
N GLU A 23 -11.00 -7.09 13.91
CA GLU A 23 -10.37 -5.95 14.56
C GLU A 23 -8.84 -6.09 14.54
N ILE A 24 -8.17 -5.00 14.21
CA ILE A 24 -6.70 -4.88 14.24
C ILE A 24 -6.36 -3.76 15.20
N SER A 25 -5.62 -4.07 16.27
CA SER A 25 -5.20 -3.07 17.24
C SER A 25 -4.08 -2.18 16.70
N TYR A 26 -3.84 -1.03 17.36
CA TYR A 26 -2.70 -0.16 17.00
C TYR A 26 -1.36 -0.86 17.13
N ALA A 27 -1.18 -1.73 18.12
CA ALA A 27 0.04 -2.53 18.25
C ALA A 27 0.24 -3.50 17.08
N GLN A 28 -0.83 -4.20 16.69
CA GLN A 28 -0.79 -5.12 15.55
C GLN A 28 -0.55 -4.38 14.23
N LEU A 29 -1.18 -3.22 14.05
CA LEU A 29 -0.97 -2.39 12.86
C LEU A 29 0.49 -1.92 12.78
N ALA A 30 1.05 -1.41 13.87
CA ALA A 30 2.44 -0.94 13.92
C ALA A 30 3.45 -2.08 13.66
N ASP A 31 3.23 -3.28 14.23
CA ASP A 31 4.09 -4.44 13.95
C ASP A 31 4.06 -4.80 12.45
N GLN A 32 2.87 -4.87 11.85
CA GLN A 32 2.74 -5.21 10.43
C GLN A 32 3.34 -4.13 9.52
N VAL A 33 3.16 -2.84 9.86
CA VAL A 33 3.80 -1.73 9.14
C VAL A 33 5.32 -1.82 9.21
N ASN A 34 5.89 -2.14 10.37
CA ASN A 34 7.34 -2.30 10.54
C ASN A 34 7.87 -3.49 9.73
N ARG A 35 7.21 -4.65 9.79
CA ARG A 35 7.59 -5.83 8.98
C ARG A 35 7.50 -5.55 7.49
N PHE A 36 6.43 -4.89 7.06
CA PHE A 36 6.26 -4.52 5.66
C PHE A 36 7.36 -3.56 5.20
N ALA A 37 7.67 -2.52 5.98
CA ALA A 37 8.74 -1.58 5.68
C ALA A 37 10.11 -2.28 5.59
N ALA A 38 10.41 -3.15 6.56
CA ALA A 38 11.64 -3.94 6.59
C ALA A 38 11.74 -4.87 5.36
N GLY A 39 10.62 -5.49 4.98
CA GLY A 39 10.54 -6.33 3.78
C GLY A 39 10.82 -5.55 2.50
N LEU A 40 10.25 -4.33 2.34
CA LEU A 40 10.53 -3.47 1.19
C LEU A 40 12.03 -3.10 1.10
N GLN A 41 12.65 -2.78 2.24
CA GLN A 41 14.08 -2.49 2.31
C GLN A 41 14.93 -3.70 1.96
N ALA A 42 14.53 -4.89 2.41
CA ALA A 42 15.20 -6.15 2.04
C ALA A 42 15.08 -6.45 0.54
N LEU A 43 14.01 -6.00 -0.11
CA LEU A 43 13.84 -6.06 -1.57
C LEU A 43 14.62 -4.96 -2.32
N GLY A 44 15.32 -4.08 -1.60
CA GLY A 44 16.18 -3.05 -2.18
C GLY A 44 15.52 -1.69 -2.39
N LEU A 45 14.33 -1.43 -1.79
CA LEU A 45 13.70 -0.11 -1.87
C LEU A 45 14.62 0.96 -1.24
N GLN A 46 14.91 2.00 -2.02
CA GLN A 46 15.72 3.13 -1.57
C GLN A 46 14.84 4.31 -1.16
N LYS A 47 15.40 5.21 -0.31
CA LYS A 47 14.73 6.46 0.07
C LYS A 47 14.35 7.26 -1.19
N GLY A 48 13.10 7.73 -1.23
CA GLY A 48 12.57 8.56 -2.32
C GLY A 48 12.11 7.76 -3.55
N GLU A 49 12.27 6.44 -3.58
CA GLU A 49 11.68 5.62 -4.64
C GLU A 49 10.16 5.49 -4.44
N ARG A 50 9.43 5.38 -5.55
CA ARG A 50 7.96 5.36 -5.57
C ARG A 50 7.45 3.93 -5.60
N VAL A 51 6.43 3.69 -4.78
CA VAL A 51 5.74 2.40 -4.69
C VAL A 51 4.27 2.61 -5.01
N ALA A 52 3.77 1.95 -6.04
CA ALA A 52 2.37 2.00 -6.42
C ALA A 52 1.55 1.04 -5.56
N LEU A 53 0.42 1.53 -5.03
CA LEU A 53 -0.56 0.73 -4.31
C LEU A 53 -1.79 0.55 -5.21
N PHE A 54 -1.98 -0.65 -5.74
CA PHE A 54 -3.05 -0.99 -6.68
C PHE A 54 -4.02 -1.99 -6.05
N MET A 55 -4.84 -1.49 -5.14
CA MET A 55 -5.81 -2.29 -4.42
C MET A 55 -6.93 -1.40 -3.86
N PRO A 56 -8.12 -1.95 -3.57
CA PRO A 56 -9.18 -1.22 -2.89
C PRO A 56 -8.83 -0.96 -1.42
N ASN A 57 -9.70 -0.17 -0.74
CA ASN A 57 -9.58 0.08 0.69
C ASN A 57 -9.70 -1.23 1.49
N CYS A 58 -8.63 -1.62 2.13
CA CYS A 58 -8.50 -2.83 2.94
C CYS A 58 -7.36 -2.65 3.96
N PRO A 59 -7.21 -3.52 4.96
CA PRO A 59 -6.12 -3.40 5.93
C PRO A 59 -4.73 -3.37 5.28
N GLN A 60 -4.53 -4.14 4.21
CA GLN A 60 -3.27 -4.16 3.48
C GLN A 60 -2.93 -2.81 2.84
N PHE A 61 -3.95 -2.05 2.39
CA PHE A 61 -3.72 -0.70 1.86
C PHE A 61 -3.13 0.21 2.93
N VAL A 62 -3.71 0.19 4.14
CA VAL A 62 -3.23 1.00 5.27
C VAL A 62 -1.82 0.58 5.69
N ILE A 63 -1.59 -0.73 5.82
CA ILE A 63 -0.28 -1.29 6.20
C ILE A 63 0.77 -0.92 5.14
N ALA A 64 0.44 -1.08 3.85
CA ALA A 64 1.35 -0.75 2.77
C ALA A 64 1.64 0.76 2.70
N TYR A 65 0.61 1.60 2.85
CA TYR A 65 0.76 3.05 2.84
C TYR A 65 1.75 3.51 3.92
N PHE A 66 1.49 3.17 5.18
CA PHE A 66 2.40 3.53 6.27
C PHE A 66 3.75 2.80 6.16
N GLY A 67 3.77 1.56 5.68
CA GLY A 67 4.99 0.78 5.51
C GLY A 67 5.93 1.34 4.45
N VAL A 68 5.40 1.82 3.31
CA VAL A 68 6.19 2.52 2.29
C VAL A 68 6.80 3.79 2.86
N LEU A 69 5.99 4.62 3.57
CA LEU A 69 6.48 5.82 4.23
C LEU A 69 7.55 5.50 5.28
N ARG A 70 7.35 4.43 6.06
CA ARG A 70 8.30 3.97 7.08
C ARG A 70 9.61 3.44 6.46
N ALA A 71 9.54 2.85 5.28
CA ALA A 71 10.69 2.39 4.52
C ALA A 71 11.48 3.54 3.84
N GLY A 72 10.97 4.76 3.89
CA GLY A 72 11.55 5.93 3.23
C GLY A 72 11.09 6.11 1.79
N GLY A 73 10.12 5.31 1.32
CA GLY A 73 9.55 5.42 -0.02
C GLY A 73 8.45 6.47 -0.14
N ILE A 74 8.02 6.71 -1.36
CA ILE A 74 6.93 7.61 -1.72
C ILE A 74 5.75 6.76 -2.22
N VAL A 75 4.57 6.98 -1.66
CA VAL A 75 3.36 6.27 -2.08
C VAL A 75 2.78 6.89 -3.35
N THR A 76 2.35 6.06 -4.31
CA THR A 76 1.43 6.47 -5.36
C THR A 76 0.21 5.53 -5.37
N ALA A 77 -0.91 6.02 -4.87
CA ALA A 77 -2.16 5.26 -4.85
C ALA A 77 -2.75 5.21 -6.25
N THR A 78 -3.10 4.01 -6.71
CA THR A 78 -3.66 3.75 -8.03
C THR A 78 -5.08 3.23 -7.87
N SER A 79 -6.03 3.80 -8.59
CA SER A 79 -7.42 3.34 -8.57
C SER A 79 -7.51 1.89 -9.03
N SER A 80 -8.15 1.04 -8.21
CA SER A 80 -8.41 -0.37 -8.57
C SER A 80 -9.35 -0.55 -9.76
N MET A 81 -9.93 0.53 -10.25
CA MET A 81 -10.80 0.56 -11.43
C MET A 81 -10.05 0.93 -12.71
N TYR A 82 -8.78 1.26 -12.63
CA TYR A 82 -8.00 1.64 -13.80
C TYR A 82 -7.80 0.46 -14.76
N THR A 83 -7.86 0.77 -16.04
CA THR A 83 -7.44 -0.13 -17.12
C THR A 83 -5.92 -0.30 -17.11
N ALA A 84 -5.43 -1.29 -17.85
CA ALA A 84 -3.98 -1.52 -17.99
C ALA A 84 -3.23 -0.30 -18.53
N ARG A 85 -3.84 0.44 -19.46
CA ARG A 85 -3.27 1.66 -20.04
C ARG A 85 -3.15 2.78 -19.00
N GLU A 86 -4.22 3.03 -18.24
CA GLU A 86 -4.24 4.08 -17.20
C GLU A 86 -3.27 3.77 -16.06
N ALA A 87 -3.29 2.54 -15.57
CA ALA A 87 -2.37 2.09 -14.52
C ALA A 87 -0.91 2.16 -14.97
N GLY A 88 -0.61 1.64 -16.16
CA GLY A 88 0.74 1.67 -16.74
C GLY A 88 1.24 3.09 -16.96
N HIS A 89 0.37 3.99 -17.47
CA HIS A 89 0.69 5.40 -17.62
C HIS A 89 1.06 6.03 -16.28
N GLN A 90 0.21 5.88 -15.24
CA GLN A 90 0.47 6.44 -13.91
C GLN A 90 1.76 5.90 -13.30
N TRP A 91 2.04 4.58 -13.43
CA TRP A 91 3.24 3.99 -12.85
C TRP A 91 4.52 4.46 -13.53
N ASN A 92 4.51 4.63 -14.85
CA ASN A 92 5.64 5.17 -15.59
C ASN A 92 5.86 6.66 -15.29
N ASP A 93 4.79 7.47 -15.29
CA ASP A 93 4.86 8.91 -14.98
C ASP A 93 5.37 9.13 -13.54
N ALA A 94 4.86 8.36 -12.57
CA ALA A 94 5.37 8.37 -11.20
C ALA A 94 6.80 7.83 -11.11
N GLY A 95 7.29 7.08 -12.08
CA GLY A 95 8.54 6.33 -12.00
C GLY A 95 8.50 5.27 -10.88
N ALA A 96 7.38 4.56 -10.73
CA ALA A 96 7.20 3.55 -9.70
C ALA A 96 8.16 2.36 -9.92
N VAL A 97 8.91 1.99 -8.88
CA VAL A 97 9.83 0.84 -8.94
C VAL A 97 9.21 -0.46 -8.44
N MET A 98 8.14 -0.36 -7.66
CA MET A 98 7.40 -1.50 -7.13
C MET A 98 5.89 -1.25 -7.26
N VAL A 99 5.13 -2.34 -7.45
CA VAL A 99 3.67 -2.37 -7.42
C VAL A 99 3.21 -3.36 -6.36
N ILE A 100 2.42 -2.89 -5.40
CA ILE A 100 1.76 -3.71 -4.40
C ILE A 100 0.28 -3.79 -4.79
N ALA A 101 -0.22 -4.97 -5.08
CA ALA A 101 -1.55 -5.10 -5.69
C ALA A 101 -2.41 -6.21 -5.08
N ASP A 102 -3.72 -6.02 -5.19
CA ASP A 102 -4.67 -7.11 -4.99
C ASP A 102 -4.50 -8.15 -6.12
N ARG A 103 -4.41 -9.42 -5.75
CA ARG A 103 -4.21 -10.55 -6.69
C ARG A 103 -5.27 -10.60 -7.79
N ARG A 104 -6.48 -10.10 -7.55
CA ARG A 104 -7.55 -10.04 -8.54
C ARG A 104 -7.24 -9.07 -9.68
N LEU A 105 -6.36 -8.08 -9.44
CA LEU A 105 -5.93 -7.09 -10.43
C LEU A 105 -4.69 -7.54 -11.23
N ARG A 106 -4.22 -8.77 -10.98
CA ARG A 106 -3.09 -9.34 -11.71
C ARG A 106 -3.26 -9.30 -13.24
N PRO A 107 -4.43 -9.60 -13.82
CA PRO A 107 -4.61 -9.51 -15.29
C PRO A 107 -4.34 -8.10 -15.83
N VAL A 108 -4.73 -7.05 -15.10
CA VAL A 108 -4.47 -5.65 -15.46
C VAL A 108 -2.97 -5.36 -15.45
N ILE A 109 -2.26 -5.85 -14.42
CA ILE A 109 -0.81 -5.69 -14.29
C ILE A 109 -0.08 -6.37 -15.44
N GLU A 110 -0.49 -7.59 -15.78
CA GLU A 110 0.11 -8.36 -16.88
C GLU A 110 -0.10 -7.66 -18.22
N ALA A 111 -1.31 -7.14 -18.48
CA ALA A 111 -1.60 -6.39 -19.69
C ALA A 111 -0.85 -5.04 -19.79
N ALA A 112 -0.57 -4.40 -18.65
CA ALA A 112 0.23 -3.17 -18.62
C ALA A 112 1.73 -3.42 -18.81
N ARG A 113 2.20 -4.64 -18.57
CA ARG A 113 3.61 -4.98 -18.33
C ARG A 113 4.55 -4.61 -19.47
N GLU A 114 4.18 -4.87 -20.70
CA GLU A 114 5.02 -4.61 -21.88
C GLU A 114 5.38 -3.12 -22.02
N HIS A 115 4.61 -2.26 -21.38
CA HIS A 115 4.79 -0.81 -21.39
C HIS A 115 5.41 -0.26 -20.11
N LEU A 116 5.73 -1.12 -19.12
CA LEU A 116 6.32 -0.68 -17.86
C LEU A 116 7.84 -0.53 -17.99
N THR A 117 8.34 0.66 -17.71
CA THR A 117 9.76 0.99 -17.87
C THR A 117 10.55 0.96 -16.56
N THR A 118 9.90 1.20 -15.41
CA THR A 118 10.57 1.38 -14.12
C THR A 118 10.25 0.31 -13.09
N VAL A 119 9.14 -0.41 -13.24
CA VAL A 119 8.67 -1.41 -12.28
C VAL A 119 9.57 -2.64 -12.26
N LYS A 120 10.25 -2.87 -11.14
CA LYS A 120 11.21 -3.98 -10.94
C LYS A 120 10.61 -5.12 -10.12
N ARG A 121 9.61 -4.85 -9.28
CA ARG A 121 9.02 -5.81 -8.34
C ARG A 121 7.51 -5.67 -8.29
N ILE A 122 6.84 -6.80 -8.12
CA ILE A 122 5.40 -6.88 -7.90
C ILE A 122 5.18 -7.71 -6.63
N VAL A 123 4.37 -7.20 -5.71
CA VAL A 123 3.92 -7.92 -4.52
C VAL A 123 2.41 -8.08 -4.60
N LEU A 124 1.94 -9.31 -4.41
CA LEU A 124 0.52 -9.62 -4.47
C LEU A 124 -0.04 -9.94 -3.09
N THR A 125 -1.22 -9.40 -2.81
CA THR A 125 -1.99 -9.70 -1.61
C THR A 125 -3.40 -10.13 -1.97
N GLY A 126 -4.15 -10.64 -1.00
CA GLY A 126 -5.55 -10.97 -1.17
C GLY A 126 -6.39 -10.44 -0.02
N MET A 127 -7.49 -9.76 -0.31
CA MET A 127 -8.38 -9.20 0.72
C MET A 127 -8.82 -10.23 1.78
N ARG A 128 -8.95 -11.51 1.37
CA ARG A 128 -9.36 -12.60 2.26
C ARG A 128 -8.35 -12.90 3.38
N GLU A 129 -7.12 -12.44 3.28
CA GLU A 129 -6.08 -12.67 4.30
C GLU A 129 -6.46 -12.05 5.65
N TYR A 130 -7.26 -10.99 5.64
CA TYR A 130 -7.74 -10.26 6.82
C TYR A 130 -9.23 -10.52 7.14
N TYR A 131 -9.86 -11.48 6.51
CA TYR A 131 -11.21 -11.89 6.87
C TYR A 131 -11.21 -12.68 8.18
N PRO A 132 -12.29 -12.64 8.99
CA PRO A 132 -12.45 -13.50 10.15
C PRO A 132 -12.29 -14.97 9.79
N ARG A 133 -11.77 -15.78 10.72
CA ARG A 133 -11.47 -17.20 10.47
C ARG A 133 -12.66 -17.97 9.90
N HIS A 134 -13.87 -17.77 10.46
CA HIS A 134 -15.10 -18.40 9.98
C HIS A 134 -15.44 -18.02 8.53
N PHE A 135 -15.27 -16.76 8.15
CA PHE A 135 -15.43 -16.31 6.77
C PHE A 135 -14.37 -16.89 5.82
N ARG A 136 -13.14 -17.05 6.30
CA ARG A 136 -12.06 -17.64 5.50
C ARG A 136 -12.35 -19.10 5.16
N VAL A 137 -12.91 -19.87 6.12
CA VAL A 137 -13.32 -21.27 5.90
C VAL A 137 -14.49 -21.33 4.93
N LEU A 138 -15.54 -20.52 5.13
CA LEU A 138 -16.71 -20.48 4.29
C LEU A 138 -16.37 -20.06 2.84
N CYS A 139 -15.54 -19.04 2.66
CA CYS A 139 -15.09 -18.59 1.35
C CYS A 139 -14.02 -19.51 0.72
N GLY A 140 -13.34 -20.33 1.50
CA GLY A 140 -12.40 -21.35 0.99
C GLY A 140 -13.11 -22.52 0.30
N SER A 141 -14.37 -22.82 0.70
CA SER A 141 -15.23 -23.80 0.02
C SER A 141 -15.82 -23.31 -1.29
N LEU A 142 -15.94 -22.01 -1.50
CA LEU A 142 -16.36 -21.44 -2.77
C LEU A 142 -15.18 -21.52 -3.73
N LYS A 143 -15.31 -22.40 -4.73
CA LYS A 143 -14.30 -22.72 -5.76
C LYS A 143 -13.52 -21.47 -6.21
N ARG A 144 -12.20 -21.64 -6.26
CA ARG A 144 -11.26 -20.76 -6.97
C ARG A 144 -11.82 -20.44 -8.33
N THR A 145 -12.47 -19.29 -8.47
CA THR A 145 -12.86 -18.79 -9.78
C THR A 145 -11.59 -18.58 -10.60
N SER A 146 -11.55 -19.35 -11.70
CA SER A 146 -10.69 -19.17 -12.84
C SER A 146 -9.25 -18.73 -12.56
N THR A 147 -8.38 -19.72 -12.41
CA THR A 147 -6.99 -19.54 -12.83
C THR A 147 -6.98 -19.59 -14.36
N ALA A 148 -7.33 -18.51 -15.03
CA ALA A 148 -6.80 -18.32 -16.36
C ALA A 148 -5.29 -18.56 -16.23
N LYS A 149 -4.71 -19.39 -17.11
CA LYS A 149 -3.26 -19.59 -17.18
C LYS A 149 -2.65 -18.24 -17.55
N VAL A 150 -2.36 -17.43 -16.54
CA VAL A 150 -1.66 -16.16 -16.74
C VAL A 150 -0.22 -16.56 -17.01
N PRO A 151 0.39 -16.11 -18.12
CA PRO A 151 1.76 -16.42 -18.45
C PRO A 151 2.70 -16.17 -17.26
N ALA A 152 3.73 -17.00 -17.13
CA ALA A 152 4.69 -16.86 -16.05
C ALA A 152 5.39 -15.49 -16.16
N VAL A 153 5.17 -14.65 -15.16
CA VAL A 153 5.75 -13.32 -15.08
C VAL A 153 7.19 -13.43 -14.61
N SER A 154 8.12 -12.81 -15.31
CA SER A 154 9.50 -12.62 -14.84
C SER A 154 9.73 -11.15 -14.44
N PRO A 155 10.16 -10.85 -13.21
CA PRO A 155 10.34 -11.78 -12.10
C PRO A 155 8.99 -12.24 -11.50
N LYS A 156 8.96 -13.46 -10.95
CA LYS A 156 7.77 -14.02 -10.26
C LYS A 156 7.31 -13.04 -9.16
N PRO A 157 6.01 -12.68 -9.13
CA PRO A 157 5.48 -11.84 -8.06
C PRO A 157 5.73 -12.47 -6.68
N LEU A 158 6.09 -11.63 -5.71
CA LEU A 158 6.22 -12.04 -4.32
C LEU A 158 4.85 -12.02 -3.64
N GLU A 159 4.62 -12.95 -2.75
CA GLU A 159 3.41 -12.96 -1.94
C GLU A 159 3.57 -12.03 -0.72
N TRP A 160 2.48 -11.36 -0.32
CA TRP A 160 2.44 -10.49 0.85
C TRP A 160 3.00 -11.13 2.12
N SER A 161 2.60 -12.37 2.37
CA SER A 161 3.07 -13.12 3.54
C SER A 161 4.57 -13.46 3.49
N GLU A 162 5.14 -13.58 2.31
CA GLU A 162 6.59 -13.76 2.12
C GLU A 162 7.32 -12.45 2.42
N LEU A 163 6.81 -11.32 1.90
CA LEU A 163 7.37 -9.99 2.19
C LEU A 163 7.45 -9.72 3.69
N LEU A 164 6.38 -9.98 4.44
CA LEU A 164 6.34 -9.76 5.89
C LEU A 164 7.31 -10.64 6.70
N ARG A 165 7.87 -11.69 6.09
CA ARG A 165 8.86 -12.58 6.73
C ARG A 165 10.30 -12.25 6.39
N LEU A 166 10.57 -11.44 5.37
CA LEU A 166 11.93 -11.13 4.92
C LEU A 166 12.77 -10.44 6.00
N ALA A 167 12.14 -9.54 6.77
CA ALA A 167 12.78 -8.84 7.87
C ALA A 167 11.73 -8.35 8.87
N THR A 168 12.13 -8.01 10.09
CA THR A 168 11.19 -7.62 11.16
C THR A 168 11.33 -6.17 11.59
N LYS A 169 12.49 -5.56 11.43
CA LYS A 169 12.78 -4.19 11.86
C LYS A 169 13.30 -3.35 10.69
N PRO A 170 12.62 -2.25 10.36
CA PRO A 170 13.08 -1.36 9.31
C PRO A 170 14.29 -0.54 9.78
N LYS A 171 15.19 -0.25 8.85
CA LYS A 171 16.31 0.65 9.07
C LYS A 171 15.81 2.10 9.06
N PRO A 172 16.34 2.98 9.91
CA PRO A 172 16.01 4.40 9.88
C PRO A 172 16.53 5.06 8.60
N HIS A 173 15.77 6.01 8.03
CA HIS A 173 16.11 6.71 6.78
C HIS A 173 16.32 8.21 6.91
N GLY A 174 16.31 8.77 8.12
CA GLY A 174 16.46 10.21 8.29
C GLY A 174 15.42 11.00 7.50
N LEU A 175 14.14 10.62 7.60
CA LEU A 175 13.03 11.32 6.95
C LEU A 175 12.86 12.71 7.52
N LYS A 176 12.67 13.70 6.64
CA LYS A 176 12.36 15.09 6.98
C LYS A 176 10.88 15.36 6.69
N GLN A 177 10.33 16.34 7.39
CA GLN A 177 8.94 16.78 7.16
C GLN A 177 8.73 17.32 5.73
N SER A 178 9.79 17.87 5.11
CA SER A 178 9.79 18.37 3.74
C SER A 178 9.95 17.29 2.67
N ASP A 179 10.30 16.05 3.05
CA ASP A 179 10.39 14.95 2.08
C ASP A 179 9.01 14.64 1.50
N ILE A 180 8.96 14.28 0.22
CA ILE A 180 7.71 13.87 -0.44
C ILE A 180 7.27 12.54 0.15
N ALA A 181 6.00 12.46 0.54
CA ALA A 181 5.39 11.27 1.11
C ALA A 181 4.47 10.56 0.10
N CYS A 182 3.78 11.33 -0.73
CA CYS A 182 2.77 10.79 -1.63
C CYS A 182 2.70 11.58 -2.94
N LEU A 183 2.49 10.85 -4.04
CA LEU A 183 2.06 11.40 -5.33
C LEU A 183 0.57 11.09 -5.47
N GLN A 184 -0.26 12.11 -5.27
CA GLN A 184 -1.72 11.99 -5.37
C GLN A 184 -2.16 12.33 -6.79
N TYR A 185 -2.54 11.33 -7.56
CA TYR A 185 -3.06 11.53 -8.90
C TYR A 185 -4.52 11.98 -8.85
N THR A 186 -4.82 13.04 -9.59
CA THR A 186 -6.19 13.55 -9.75
C THR A 186 -6.64 13.36 -11.19
N GLY A 187 -7.89 12.94 -11.38
CA GLY A 187 -8.53 12.95 -12.69
C GLY A 187 -8.75 14.39 -13.12
N GLY A 188 -7.89 14.90 -14.01
CA GLY A 188 -8.08 16.22 -14.59
C GLY A 188 -9.24 16.21 -15.59
N THR A 189 -10.05 17.25 -15.59
CA THR A 189 -11.13 17.47 -16.58
C THR A 189 -10.60 17.68 -18.00
N THR A 190 -9.30 17.84 -18.19
CA THR A 190 -8.66 18.32 -19.43
C THR A 190 -7.60 17.37 -20.01
N GLY A 191 -7.54 16.09 -19.62
CA GLY A 191 -6.59 15.17 -20.24
C GLY A 191 -5.85 14.27 -19.27
N THR A 192 -4.54 14.13 -19.43
CA THR A 192 -3.67 13.20 -18.69
C THR A 192 -3.68 13.49 -17.19
N SER A 193 -3.92 12.47 -16.39
CA SER A 193 -3.87 12.55 -14.92
C SER A 193 -2.51 13.05 -14.43
N LYS A 194 -2.48 13.99 -13.48
CA LYS A 194 -1.27 14.59 -12.93
C LYS A 194 -1.12 14.23 -11.45
N GLY A 195 0.09 13.93 -11.01
CA GLY A 195 0.41 13.61 -9.62
C GLY A 195 0.79 14.85 -8.82
N ALA A 196 -0.07 15.28 -7.87
CA ALA A 196 0.29 16.30 -6.90
C ALA A 196 1.28 15.73 -5.88
N MET A 197 2.39 16.43 -5.66
CA MET A 197 3.41 16.04 -4.69
C MET A 197 3.02 16.53 -3.29
N LEU A 198 2.76 15.59 -2.37
CA LEU A 198 2.44 15.88 -0.99
C LEU A 198 3.61 15.48 -0.09
N THR A 199 4.05 16.40 0.77
CA THR A 199 5.10 16.14 1.76
C THR A 199 4.55 15.46 3.00
N HIS A 200 5.43 14.91 3.85
CA HIS A 200 5.05 14.41 5.17
C HIS A 200 4.37 15.49 6.02
N ALA A 201 4.83 16.75 5.95
CA ALA A 201 4.21 17.88 6.63
C ALA A 201 2.76 18.09 6.15
N ASN A 202 2.50 18.09 4.84
CA ASN A 202 1.15 18.27 4.31
C ASN A 202 0.17 17.22 4.86
N LEU A 203 0.59 15.94 4.87
CA LEU A 203 -0.25 14.85 5.38
C LEU A 203 -0.55 15.00 6.89
N VAL A 204 0.46 15.34 7.69
CA VAL A 204 0.30 15.49 9.14
C VAL A 204 -0.56 16.72 9.46
N ILE A 205 -0.31 17.87 8.82
CA ILE A 205 -1.09 19.08 9.03
C ILE A 205 -2.56 18.83 8.65
N ASN A 206 -2.82 18.21 7.52
CA ASN A 206 -4.19 17.87 7.10
C ASN A 206 -4.89 16.94 8.12
N ALA A 207 -4.20 15.92 8.62
CA ALA A 207 -4.74 15.04 9.65
C ALA A 207 -5.06 15.78 10.95
N CYS A 208 -4.18 16.71 11.39
CA CYS A 208 -4.42 17.55 12.56
C CYS A 208 -5.61 18.49 12.36
N GLN A 209 -5.74 19.11 11.20
CA GLN A 209 -6.87 19.97 10.85
C GLN A 209 -8.18 19.20 10.86
N ALA A 210 -8.22 18.03 10.22
CA ALA A 210 -9.40 17.17 10.21
C ALA A 210 -9.82 16.75 11.62
N ASN A 211 -8.84 16.38 12.48
CA ASN A 211 -9.12 16.04 13.86
C ASN A 211 -9.65 17.23 14.67
N ALA A 212 -9.07 18.42 14.49
CA ALA A 212 -9.53 19.63 15.17
C ALA A 212 -10.99 19.98 14.78
N TRP A 213 -11.34 19.82 13.50
CA TRP A 213 -12.71 20.01 13.01
C TRP A 213 -13.69 19.03 13.62
N LEU A 214 -13.32 17.74 13.67
CA LEU A 214 -14.16 16.71 14.28
C LEU A 214 -14.40 16.94 15.77
N MET A 215 -13.38 17.41 16.49
CA MET A 215 -13.49 17.71 17.93
C MET A 215 -14.23 19.00 18.23
N ALA A 216 -14.22 19.98 17.32
CA ALA A 216 -14.95 21.25 17.48
C ALA A 216 -16.47 21.11 17.24
N GLY A 217 -16.90 20.02 16.58
CA GLY A 217 -18.32 19.70 16.31
C GLY A 217 -18.97 18.76 17.32
N LEU A 218 -18.23 18.30 18.33
CA LEU A 218 -18.70 17.50 19.45
C LEU A 218 -18.79 18.36 20.72
#